data_f8ceae390a09a8ca7329e5330449c464
#
_entry.id   f8ceae390a09a8ca7329e5330449c464
#
_cell.length_a   1.000
_cell.length_b   1.000
_cell.length_c   1.000
_cell.angle_alpha   90.00
_cell.angle_beta   90.00
_cell.angle_gamma   90.00
#
_symmetry.space_group_name_H-M   'P 1'
#
loop_
_entity.id
_entity.type
_entity.pdbx_description
1 polymer ?
#
loop_
_entity_poly.entity_id
_entity_poly.type
_entity_poly.pdbx_seq_one_letter_code
_entity_poly.pdbx_strand_id
1 'polypeptide(L)'
;MTTKIDKMTIKCVVFDLDGTLLNTIKTITYYLNSSLSAHGLGPVSEADCMRFIGDGAVKLIERALDSVGADRSLFDSVYKVYNDAYNSSPYYLTEVYDGIPELLVFLRERDIRLAVLSNKPDFAVKATVAEFFSNVFDIVRGGIDGVPLKPCPDSLIKILSDLGVEPSETAYIGDSEPDVLTARNTTIGMPIFVTYGFRSREQLLAAGAEEIVDTPYDILHLFGFC
;
A
#
# COMPACT_ATOMS: atom_id res chain seq x y z
N MET A 1 7.56 20.64 -19.60
CA MET A 1 7.09 19.90 -20.80
C MET A 1 6.67 18.53 -20.31
N THR A 2 5.39 18.37 -20.01
CA THR A 2 4.81 17.08 -19.61
C THR A 2 4.79 16.21 -20.87
N THR A 3 5.65 15.22 -20.94
CA THR A 3 5.60 14.20 -21.99
C THR A 3 4.25 13.51 -21.82
N LYS A 4 3.31 13.76 -22.76
CA LYS A 4 2.11 12.94 -22.88
C LYS A 4 2.59 11.51 -23.09
N ILE A 5 2.63 10.70 -22.04
CA ILE A 5 2.80 9.26 -22.15
C ILE A 5 1.62 8.78 -22.97
N ASP A 6 1.89 8.15 -24.09
CA ASP A 6 0.87 7.63 -24.98
C ASP A 6 0.07 6.59 -24.17
N LYS A 7 -1.16 6.93 -23.80
CA LYS A 7 -2.04 6.11 -22.91
C LYS A 7 -2.27 4.69 -23.43
N MET A 8 -1.96 4.45 -24.70
CA MET A 8 -2.04 3.13 -25.34
C MET A 8 -0.87 2.19 -25.00
N THR A 9 0.14 2.65 -24.27
CA THR A 9 1.34 1.84 -23.94
C THR A 9 1.30 1.14 -22.59
N ILE A 10 0.38 1.51 -21.68
CA ILE A 10 0.30 0.88 -20.35
C ILE A 10 -0.36 -0.50 -20.44
N LYS A 11 0.38 -1.53 -20.07
CA LYS A 11 -0.03 -2.94 -20.08
C LYS A 11 -0.26 -3.51 -18.68
N CYS A 12 0.26 -2.84 -17.65
CA CYS A 12 0.17 -3.29 -16.27
C CYS A 12 -0.08 -2.12 -15.34
N VAL A 13 -0.90 -2.33 -14.31
CA VAL A 13 -1.03 -1.41 -13.17
C VAL A 13 -0.70 -2.19 -11.89
N VAL A 14 0.25 -1.68 -11.13
CA VAL A 14 0.62 -2.21 -9.82
C VAL A 14 0.13 -1.25 -8.75
N PHE A 15 -0.63 -1.75 -7.80
CA PHE A 15 -1.19 -0.97 -6.69
C PHE A 15 -0.50 -1.31 -5.38
N ASP A 16 -0.30 -0.32 -4.52
CA ASP A 16 -0.21 -0.58 -3.09
C ASP A 16 -1.59 -0.99 -2.54
N LEU A 17 -1.64 -1.50 -1.33
CA LEU A 17 -2.86 -1.98 -0.69
C LEU A 17 -3.40 -0.97 0.33
N ASP A 18 -2.65 -0.79 1.43
CA ASP A 18 -3.07 -0.03 2.60
C ASP A 18 -2.96 1.48 2.31
N GLY A 19 -4.07 2.20 2.27
CA GLY A 19 -4.13 3.62 1.88
C GLY A 19 -4.30 3.87 0.38
N THR A 20 -4.29 2.82 -0.44
CA THR A 20 -4.43 2.94 -1.91
C THR A 20 -5.67 2.22 -2.43
N LEU A 21 -5.79 0.92 -2.25
CA LEU A 21 -6.98 0.14 -2.57
C LEU A 21 -7.98 0.12 -1.42
N LEU A 22 -7.46 0.06 -0.20
CA LEU A 22 -8.22 -0.16 1.03
C LEU A 22 -7.88 0.88 2.11
N ASN A 23 -8.91 1.38 2.76
CA ASN A 23 -8.77 2.12 4.01
C ASN A 23 -8.66 1.13 5.18
N THR A 24 -7.44 0.88 5.60
CA THR A 24 -7.11 -0.07 6.66
C THR A 24 -6.75 0.60 7.99
N ILE A 25 -6.87 1.91 8.10
CA ILE A 25 -6.40 2.65 9.28
C ILE A 25 -7.09 2.19 10.57
N LYS A 26 -8.41 1.98 10.52
CA LYS A 26 -9.19 1.51 11.66
C LYS A 26 -8.74 0.10 12.11
N THR A 27 -8.48 -0.78 11.14
CA THR A 27 -7.99 -2.15 11.39
C THR A 27 -6.64 -2.13 12.09
N ILE A 28 -5.68 -1.40 11.52
CA ILE A 28 -4.31 -1.34 12.04
C ILE A 28 -4.31 -0.70 13.43
N THR A 29 -5.02 0.42 13.61
CA THR A 29 -5.10 1.11 14.91
C THR A 29 -5.78 0.24 15.97
N TYR A 30 -6.83 -0.49 15.60
CA TYR A 30 -7.52 -1.40 16.52
C TYR A 30 -6.59 -2.48 17.07
N TYR A 31 -5.88 -3.20 16.21
CA TYR A 31 -4.97 -4.26 16.64
C TYR A 31 -3.73 -3.71 17.36
N LEU A 32 -3.21 -2.57 16.92
CA LEU A 32 -2.13 -1.87 17.60
C LEU A 32 -2.52 -1.53 19.05
N ASN A 33 -3.66 -0.86 19.23
CA ASN A 33 -4.13 -0.47 20.56
C ASN A 33 -4.52 -1.67 21.44
N SER A 34 -5.03 -2.75 20.85
CA SER A 34 -5.28 -3.99 21.57
C SER A 34 -3.99 -4.59 22.12
N SER A 35 -2.90 -4.59 21.30
CA SER A 35 -1.61 -5.10 21.75
C SER A 35 -0.93 -4.20 22.78
N LEU A 36 -1.01 -2.87 22.63
CA LEU A 36 -0.51 -1.92 23.63
C LEU A 36 -1.25 -2.07 24.98
N SER A 37 -2.58 -2.14 24.93
CA SER A 37 -3.43 -2.32 26.12
C SER A 37 -3.13 -3.63 26.87
N ALA A 38 -2.83 -4.71 26.18
CA ALA A 38 -2.42 -5.98 26.78
C ALA A 38 -1.13 -5.87 27.60
N HIS A 39 -0.34 -4.82 27.37
CA HIS A 39 0.89 -4.51 28.09
C HIS A 39 0.77 -3.30 29.03
N GLY A 40 -0.49 -2.85 29.31
CA GLY A 40 -0.74 -1.72 30.20
C GLY A 40 -0.32 -0.36 29.62
N LEU A 41 -0.10 -0.28 28.30
CA LEU A 41 0.30 0.95 27.61
C LEU A 41 -0.93 1.73 27.10
N GLY A 42 -0.77 3.05 26.97
CA GLY A 42 -1.81 3.93 26.47
C GLY A 42 -2.09 3.77 24.98
N PRO A 43 -3.27 4.22 24.51
CA PRO A 43 -3.62 4.11 23.09
C PRO A 43 -2.89 5.14 22.22
N VAL A 44 -2.69 4.76 20.96
CA VAL A 44 -2.27 5.62 19.86
C VAL A 44 -3.51 6.10 19.10
N SER A 45 -3.56 7.37 18.67
CA SER A 45 -4.63 7.87 17.81
C SER A 45 -4.51 7.34 16.37
N GLU A 46 -5.61 7.34 15.60
CA GLU A 46 -5.55 7.01 14.15
C GLU A 46 -4.59 7.95 13.40
N ALA A 47 -4.59 9.24 13.75
CA ALA A 47 -3.69 10.22 13.14
C ALA A 47 -2.20 9.93 13.42
N ASP A 48 -1.86 9.45 14.60
CA ASP A 48 -0.50 9.00 14.92
C ASP A 48 -0.19 7.68 14.19
N CYS A 49 -1.13 6.74 14.19
CA CYS A 49 -0.98 5.47 13.51
C CYS A 49 -0.70 5.66 12.01
N MET A 50 -1.41 6.59 11.33
CA MET A 50 -1.14 6.94 9.93
C MET A 50 0.32 7.34 9.70
N ARG A 51 0.94 8.06 10.65
CA ARG A 51 2.37 8.45 10.54
C ARG A 51 3.34 7.28 10.73
N PHE A 52 2.89 6.21 11.38
CA PHE A 52 3.72 5.04 11.67
C PHE A 52 3.69 3.99 10.56
N ILE A 53 2.63 3.96 9.74
CA ILE A 53 2.42 3.01 8.64
C ILE A 53 3.32 3.35 7.44
N GLY A 54 3.63 2.33 6.63
CA GLY A 54 4.36 2.44 5.35
C GLY A 54 5.60 1.54 5.29
N ASP A 55 6.32 1.37 6.41
CA ASP A 55 7.59 0.63 6.48
C ASP A 55 7.45 -0.78 7.09
N GLY A 56 6.24 -1.33 7.11
CA GLY A 56 5.94 -2.65 7.63
C GLY A 56 5.69 -2.70 9.15
N ALA A 57 5.25 -3.87 9.64
CA ALA A 57 4.76 -4.04 11.01
C ALA A 57 5.83 -3.82 12.09
N VAL A 58 7.11 -4.14 11.80
CA VAL A 58 8.22 -3.91 12.73
C VAL A 58 8.34 -2.43 13.05
N LYS A 59 8.38 -1.57 12.00
CA LYS A 59 8.50 -0.12 12.18
C LYS A 59 7.25 0.50 12.81
N LEU A 60 6.08 -0.03 12.51
CA LEU A 60 4.82 0.36 13.16
C LEU A 60 4.92 0.20 14.69
N ILE A 61 5.33 -1.00 15.17
CA ILE A 61 5.42 -1.28 16.59
C ILE A 61 6.54 -0.47 17.27
N GLU A 62 7.71 -0.33 16.64
CA GLU A 62 8.79 0.51 17.17
C GLU A 62 8.32 1.94 17.41
N ARG A 63 7.68 2.56 16.39
CA ARG A 63 7.17 3.93 16.46
C ARG A 63 6.05 4.10 17.49
N ALA A 64 5.19 3.10 17.61
CA ALA A 64 4.12 3.09 18.59
C ALA A 64 4.68 3.06 20.02
N LEU A 65 5.63 2.18 20.33
CA LEU A 65 6.28 2.11 21.65
C LEU A 65 6.98 3.42 21.99
N ASP A 66 7.73 4.00 21.04
CA ASP A 66 8.38 5.31 21.24
C ASP A 66 7.35 6.41 21.54
N SER A 67 6.21 6.42 20.83
CA SER A 67 5.17 7.45 20.98
C SER A 67 4.48 7.44 22.35
N VAL A 68 4.39 6.26 22.99
CA VAL A 68 3.80 6.11 24.33
C VAL A 68 4.86 6.09 25.44
N GLY A 69 6.14 6.32 25.10
CA GLY A 69 7.25 6.34 26.07
C GLY A 69 7.55 4.98 26.70
N ALA A 70 7.25 3.89 25.99
CA ALA A 70 7.45 2.53 26.49
C ALA A 70 8.90 2.04 26.29
N ASP A 71 9.33 1.12 27.15
CA ASP A 71 10.61 0.47 27.01
C ASP A 71 10.61 -0.44 25.76
N ARG A 72 11.64 -0.32 24.91
CA ARG A 72 11.80 -1.15 23.70
C ARG A 72 12.01 -2.64 23.99
N SER A 73 12.32 -3.03 25.22
CA SER A 73 12.35 -4.44 25.63
C SER A 73 10.98 -5.13 25.51
N LEU A 74 9.89 -4.35 25.43
CA LEU A 74 8.54 -4.86 25.21
C LEU A 74 8.26 -5.19 23.74
N PHE A 75 9.16 -4.85 22.80
CA PHE A 75 8.93 -4.99 21.37
C PHE A 75 8.46 -6.40 20.97
N ASP A 76 9.21 -7.43 21.32
CA ASP A 76 8.90 -8.81 20.91
C ASP A 76 7.53 -9.27 21.40
N SER A 77 7.16 -8.91 22.63
CA SER A 77 5.87 -9.30 23.22
C SER A 77 4.69 -8.53 22.61
N VAL A 78 4.85 -7.21 22.40
CA VAL A 78 3.82 -6.37 21.74
C VAL A 78 3.66 -6.79 20.28
N TYR A 79 4.77 -7.00 19.57
CA TYR A 79 4.76 -7.44 18.16
C TYR A 79 4.08 -8.80 18.00
N LYS A 80 4.35 -9.75 18.93
CA LYS A 80 3.70 -11.06 18.91
C LYS A 80 2.19 -10.94 19.08
N VAL A 81 1.72 -10.19 20.10
CA VAL A 81 0.28 -10.00 20.35
C VAL A 81 -0.40 -9.31 19.17
N TYR A 82 0.24 -8.28 18.59
CA TYR A 82 -0.23 -7.61 17.39
C TYR A 82 -0.38 -8.58 16.23
N ASN A 83 0.65 -9.34 15.91
CA ASN A 83 0.62 -10.28 14.78
C ASN A 83 -0.39 -11.40 14.97
N ASP A 84 -0.47 -12.00 16.14
CA ASP A 84 -1.41 -13.09 16.43
C ASP A 84 -2.87 -12.60 16.26
N ALA A 85 -3.18 -11.41 16.76
CA ALA A 85 -4.52 -10.81 16.64
C ALA A 85 -4.81 -10.37 15.20
N TYR A 86 -3.87 -9.69 14.55
CA TYR A 86 -4.00 -9.21 13.18
C TYR A 86 -4.18 -10.36 12.18
N ASN A 87 -3.42 -11.43 12.37
CA ASN A 87 -3.48 -12.62 11.50
C ASN A 87 -4.80 -13.37 11.57
N SER A 88 -5.54 -13.23 12.69
CA SER A 88 -6.85 -13.89 12.85
C SER A 88 -7.92 -13.27 11.94
N SER A 89 -7.85 -11.96 11.65
CA SER A 89 -8.77 -11.27 10.76
C SER A 89 -8.12 -9.98 10.21
N PRO A 90 -7.23 -10.07 9.21
CA PRO A 90 -6.44 -8.94 8.73
C PRO A 90 -7.24 -7.87 7.98
N TYR A 91 -8.52 -8.11 7.78
CA TYR A 91 -9.47 -7.21 7.09
C TYR A 91 -10.60 -6.68 7.99
N TYR A 92 -10.56 -6.96 9.30
CA TYR A 92 -11.54 -6.43 10.26
C TYR A 92 -11.54 -4.89 10.24
N LEU A 93 -12.71 -4.25 10.14
CA LEU A 93 -12.88 -2.79 9.99
C LEU A 93 -12.23 -2.17 8.74
N THR A 94 -11.85 -2.98 7.76
CA THR A 94 -11.31 -2.51 6.47
C THR A 94 -12.45 -2.13 5.52
N GLU A 95 -12.26 -1.05 4.77
CA GLU A 95 -13.22 -0.56 3.76
C GLU A 95 -12.51 -0.36 2.42
N VAL A 96 -13.18 -0.65 1.31
CA VAL A 96 -12.69 -0.33 -0.05
C VAL A 96 -12.89 1.17 -0.27
N TYR A 97 -11.89 1.87 -0.84
CA TYR A 97 -12.09 3.26 -1.22
C TYR A 97 -13.10 3.39 -2.36
N ASP A 98 -13.94 4.43 -2.27
CA ASP A 98 -14.95 4.74 -3.29
C ASP A 98 -14.29 4.99 -4.65
N GLY A 99 -14.85 4.41 -5.74
CA GLY A 99 -14.29 4.47 -7.09
C GLY A 99 -13.24 3.41 -7.42
N ILE A 100 -12.70 2.67 -6.43
CA ILE A 100 -11.74 1.57 -6.68
C ILE A 100 -12.40 0.42 -7.47
N PRO A 101 -13.61 -0.07 -7.14
CA PRO A 101 -14.25 -1.13 -7.92
C PRO A 101 -14.40 -0.75 -9.40
N GLU A 102 -14.84 0.47 -9.68
CA GLU A 102 -15.02 0.99 -11.04
C GLU A 102 -13.68 1.09 -11.78
N LEU A 103 -12.63 1.55 -11.10
CA LEU A 103 -11.29 1.62 -11.67
C LEU A 103 -10.77 0.23 -12.06
N LEU A 104 -10.91 -0.76 -11.18
CA LEU A 104 -10.44 -2.12 -11.44
C LEU A 104 -11.20 -2.77 -12.60
N VAL A 105 -12.53 -2.60 -12.67
CA VAL A 105 -13.36 -3.08 -13.80
C VAL A 105 -12.88 -2.42 -15.10
N PHE A 106 -12.75 -1.10 -15.11
CA PHE A 106 -12.31 -0.33 -16.28
C PHE A 106 -10.96 -0.80 -16.84
N LEU A 107 -10.00 -1.08 -15.95
CA LEU A 107 -8.68 -1.56 -16.34
C LEU A 107 -8.75 -3.00 -16.90
N ARG A 108 -9.51 -3.88 -16.24
CA ARG A 108 -9.67 -5.28 -16.70
C ARG A 108 -10.37 -5.38 -18.07
N GLU A 109 -11.39 -4.54 -18.35
CA GLU A 109 -12.06 -4.48 -19.64
C GLU A 109 -11.14 -4.06 -20.80
N ARG A 110 -9.95 -3.54 -20.48
CA ARG A 110 -8.91 -3.13 -21.44
C ARG A 110 -7.71 -4.08 -21.50
N ASP A 111 -7.89 -5.30 -20.95
CA ASP A 111 -6.85 -6.33 -20.90
C ASP A 111 -5.56 -5.88 -20.18
N ILE A 112 -5.65 -4.87 -19.29
CA ILE A 112 -4.54 -4.41 -18.46
C ILE A 112 -4.31 -5.43 -17.33
N ARG A 113 -3.07 -5.87 -17.16
CA ARG A 113 -2.66 -6.73 -16.04
C ARG A 113 -2.70 -5.94 -14.74
N LEU A 114 -3.19 -6.59 -13.68
CA LEU A 114 -3.30 -5.95 -12.36
C LEU A 114 -2.48 -6.71 -11.33
N ALA A 115 -1.71 -5.97 -10.53
CA ALA A 115 -0.96 -6.56 -9.44
C ALA A 115 -1.04 -5.72 -8.16
N VAL A 116 -0.80 -6.37 -7.02
CA VAL A 116 -0.66 -5.71 -5.70
C VAL A 116 0.75 -5.91 -5.19
N LEU A 117 1.38 -4.83 -4.69
CA LEU A 117 2.65 -4.84 -3.99
C LEU A 117 2.56 -4.04 -2.69
N SER A 118 2.68 -4.71 -1.54
CA SER A 118 2.57 -4.06 -0.23
C SER A 118 3.71 -4.46 0.72
N ASN A 119 4.05 -3.56 1.68
CA ASN A 119 4.97 -3.85 2.78
C ASN A 119 4.31 -4.63 3.95
N LYS A 120 3.00 -4.84 3.88
CA LYS A 120 2.25 -5.72 4.77
C LYS A 120 2.68 -7.18 4.58
N PRO A 121 2.69 -8.04 5.61
CA PRO A 121 3.04 -9.45 5.46
C PRO A 121 2.26 -10.16 4.34
N ASP A 122 2.94 -10.97 3.53
CA ASP A 122 2.40 -11.57 2.30
C ASP A 122 1.10 -12.36 2.51
N PHE A 123 1.04 -13.18 3.57
CA PHE A 123 -0.18 -13.92 3.89
C PHE A 123 -1.37 -12.99 4.19
N ALA A 124 -1.13 -11.86 4.87
CA ALA A 124 -2.18 -10.89 5.20
C ALA A 124 -2.65 -10.11 3.96
N VAL A 125 -1.72 -9.73 3.07
CA VAL A 125 -2.08 -9.14 1.77
C VAL A 125 -2.96 -10.09 0.97
N LYS A 126 -2.57 -11.35 0.83
CA LYS A 126 -3.32 -12.36 0.08
C LYS A 126 -4.70 -12.62 0.68
N ALA A 127 -4.81 -12.76 2.00
CA ALA A 127 -6.08 -12.94 2.68
C ALA A 127 -7.01 -11.74 2.48
N THR A 128 -6.48 -10.52 2.64
CA THR A 128 -7.26 -9.29 2.46
C THR A 128 -7.71 -9.10 1.02
N VAL A 129 -6.81 -9.31 0.05
CA VAL A 129 -7.17 -9.21 -1.39
C VAL A 129 -8.19 -10.27 -1.79
N ALA A 130 -8.09 -11.49 -1.26
CA ALA A 130 -9.08 -12.55 -1.53
C ALA A 130 -10.48 -12.19 -1.00
N GLU A 131 -10.56 -11.50 0.14
CA GLU A 131 -11.83 -11.06 0.74
C GLU A 131 -12.52 -9.99 -0.11
N PHE A 132 -11.80 -8.94 -0.52
CA PHE A 132 -12.41 -7.78 -1.18
C PHE A 132 -12.35 -7.83 -2.72
N PHE A 133 -11.38 -8.54 -3.31
CA PHE A 133 -11.06 -8.49 -4.73
C PHE A 133 -10.80 -9.87 -5.33
N SER A 134 -11.65 -10.85 -5.00
CA SER A 134 -11.46 -12.24 -5.47
C SER A 134 -11.29 -12.32 -6.99
N ASN A 135 -10.17 -12.93 -7.45
CA ASN A 135 -9.81 -13.13 -8.85
C ASN A 135 -9.63 -11.86 -9.71
N VAL A 136 -9.43 -10.69 -9.08
CA VAL A 136 -9.21 -9.43 -9.81
C VAL A 136 -7.74 -9.25 -10.21
N PHE A 137 -6.80 -9.65 -9.36
CA PHE A 137 -5.37 -9.40 -9.55
C PHE A 137 -4.65 -10.63 -10.12
N ASP A 138 -3.76 -10.42 -11.09
CA ASP A 138 -2.91 -11.47 -11.69
C ASP A 138 -1.80 -11.89 -10.70
N ILE A 139 -1.23 -10.93 -9.95
CA ILE A 139 -0.22 -11.17 -8.91
C ILE A 139 -0.57 -10.37 -7.67
N VAL A 140 -0.45 -11.03 -6.52
CA VAL A 140 -0.57 -10.40 -5.18
C VAL A 140 0.68 -10.73 -4.40
N ARG A 141 1.43 -9.68 -3.98
CA ARG A 141 2.69 -9.82 -3.25
C ARG A 141 2.75 -8.87 -2.06
N GLY A 142 3.03 -9.43 -0.90
CA GLY A 142 3.35 -8.70 0.32
C GLY A 142 4.82 -8.82 0.70
N GLY A 143 5.14 -8.40 1.92
CA GLY A 143 6.45 -8.58 2.54
C GLY A 143 6.71 -10.05 2.86
N ILE A 144 7.86 -10.55 2.43
CA ILE A 144 8.34 -11.93 2.64
C ILE A 144 9.65 -11.86 3.41
N ASP A 145 9.81 -12.72 4.40
CA ASP A 145 11.03 -12.77 5.21
C ASP A 145 12.27 -12.98 4.34
N GLY A 146 13.30 -12.19 4.61
CA GLY A 146 14.54 -12.23 3.85
C GLY A 146 14.51 -11.48 2.51
N VAL A 147 13.37 -10.94 2.10
CA VAL A 147 13.24 -10.09 0.90
C VAL A 147 13.08 -8.64 1.34
N PRO A 148 13.91 -7.70 0.85
CA PRO A 148 13.77 -6.30 1.19
C PRO A 148 12.40 -5.74 0.82
N LEU A 149 11.83 -4.94 1.72
CA LEU A 149 10.56 -4.24 1.53
C LEU A 149 10.71 -3.01 0.60
N LYS A 150 9.61 -2.42 0.13
CA LYS A 150 9.61 -1.07 -0.45
C LYS A 150 10.35 -0.12 0.49
N PRO A 151 11.26 0.73 0.00
CA PRO A 151 11.47 1.16 -1.38
C PRO A 151 12.48 0.32 -2.18
N CYS A 152 12.88 -0.88 -1.75
CA CYS A 152 13.69 -1.76 -2.57
C CYS A 152 12.89 -2.18 -3.82
N PRO A 153 13.48 -2.08 -5.03
CA PRO A 153 12.76 -2.36 -6.27
C PRO A 153 12.54 -3.85 -6.55
N ASP A 154 13.22 -4.74 -5.86
CA ASP A 154 13.33 -6.17 -6.21
C ASP A 154 11.97 -6.85 -6.36
N SER A 155 11.05 -6.59 -5.42
CA SER A 155 9.71 -7.19 -5.45
C SER A 155 8.88 -6.68 -6.61
N LEU A 156 9.00 -5.40 -6.98
CA LEU A 156 8.31 -4.84 -8.14
C LEU A 156 8.90 -5.38 -9.44
N ILE A 157 10.22 -5.42 -9.58
CA ILE A 157 10.91 -6.02 -10.74
C ILE A 157 10.48 -7.48 -10.92
N LYS A 158 10.38 -8.24 -9.82
CA LYS A 158 9.93 -9.63 -9.87
C LYS A 158 8.49 -9.75 -10.38
N ILE A 159 7.57 -8.89 -9.93
CA ILE A 159 6.18 -8.84 -10.42
C ILE A 159 6.16 -8.59 -11.93
N LEU A 160 6.88 -7.57 -12.39
CA LEU A 160 6.91 -7.20 -13.80
C LEU A 160 7.50 -8.31 -14.67
N SER A 161 8.59 -8.94 -14.20
CA SER A 161 9.19 -10.10 -14.88
C SER A 161 8.22 -11.27 -14.99
N ASP A 162 7.48 -11.59 -13.92
CA ASP A 162 6.49 -12.69 -13.91
C ASP A 162 5.31 -12.43 -14.86
N LEU A 163 4.95 -11.16 -15.07
CA LEU A 163 3.91 -10.73 -16.00
C LEU A 163 4.41 -10.52 -17.43
N GLY A 164 5.74 -10.50 -17.65
CA GLY A 164 6.34 -10.22 -18.95
C GLY A 164 6.09 -8.79 -19.43
N VAL A 165 6.12 -7.81 -18.52
CA VAL A 165 5.85 -6.39 -18.79
C VAL A 165 7.06 -5.55 -18.41
N GLU A 166 7.39 -4.56 -19.25
CA GLU A 166 8.47 -3.63 -18.97
C GLU A 166 8.06 -2.53 -17.98
N PRO A 167 8.99 -1.98 -17.18
CA PRO A 167 8.70 -0.84 -16.30
C PRO A 167 8.10 0.36 -17.04
N SER A 168 8.53 0.66 -18.27
CA SER A 168 8.01 1.75 -19.09
C SER A 168 6.55 1.56 -19.56
N GLU A 169 6.05 0.32 -19.53
CA GLU A 169 4.68 -0.06 -19.88
C GLU A 169 3.79 -0.24 -18.64
N THR A 170 4.28 0.18 -17.47
CA THR A 170 3.62 -0.03 -16.18
C THR A 170 3.21 1.30 -15.54
N ALA A 171 2.00 1.36 -14.99
CA ALA A 171 1.62 2.36 -14.01
C ALA A 171 1.79 1.78 -12.59
N TYR A 172 2.25 2.61 -11.66
CA TYR A 172 2.32 2.27 -10.24
C TYR A 172 1.49 3.27 -9.44
N ILE A 173 0.60 2.77 -8.58
CA ILE A 173 -0.31 3.60 -7.79
C ILE A 173 -0.07 3.33 -6.31
N GLY A 174 0.22 4.40 -5.54
CA GLY A 174 0.49 4.32 -4.10
C GLY A 174 0.24 5.63 -3.39
N ASP A 175 0.29 5.62 -2.05
CA ASP A 175 -0.04 6.78 -1.22
C ASP A 175 1.07 7.21 -0.26
N SER A 176 2.26 6.61 -0.34
CA SER A 176 3.31 6.80 0.68
C SER A 176 4.69 7.06 0.09
N GLU A 177 5.63 7.52 0.93
CA GLU A 177 7.02 7.75 0.57
C GLU A 177 7.72 6.47 0.03
N PRO A 178 7.53 5.27 0.63
CA PRO A 178 8.04 4.03 0.05
C PRO A 178 7.56 3.76 -1.37
N ASP A 179 6.32 4.13 -1.72
CA ASP A 179 5.77 3.96 -3.06
C ASP A 179 6.46 4.88 -4.08
N VAL A 180 6.60 6.17 -3.72
CA VAL A 180 7.30 7.15 -4.55
C VAL A 180 8.71 6.69 -4.88
N LEU A 181 9.44 6.24 -3.86
CA LEU A 181 10.82 5.78 -4.03
C LEU A 181 10.88 4.44 -4.80
N THR A 182 9.94 3.52 -4.59
CA THR A 182 9.87 2.25 -5.33
C THR A 182 9.65 2.51 -6.83
N ALA A 183 8.68 3.34 -7.18
CA ALA A 183 8.40 3.70 -8.56
C ALA A 183 9.61 4.36 -9.24
N ARG A 184 10.31 5.23 -8.51
CA ARG A 184 11.55 5.88 -8.99
C ARG A 184 12.69 4.87 -9.19
N ASN A 185 12.91 3.99 -8.22
CA ASN A 185 13.99 3.00 -8.24
C ASN A 185 13.80 1.94 -9.34
N THR A 186 12.57 1.76 -9.83
CA THR A 186 12.23 0.88 -10.96
C THR A 186 12.03 1.60 -12.28
N THR A 187 12.13 2.93 -12.32
CA THR A 187 11.90 3.74 -13.53
C THR A 187 10.54 3.46 -14.19
N ILE A 188 9.48 3.40 -13.36
CA ILE A 188 8.11 3.16 -13.81
C ILE A 188 7.68 4.24 -14.80
N GLY A 189 6.99 3.82 -15.89
CA GLY A 189 6.56 4.73 -16.95
C GLY A 189 5.48 5.72 -16.52
N MET A 190 4.57 5.31 -15.61
CA MET A 190 3.45 6.14 -15.15
C MET A 190 3.26 5.99 -13.62
N PRO A 191 4.09 6.66 -12.79
CA PRO A 191 3.87 6.70 -11.36
C PRO A 191 2.74 7.67 -11.02
N ILE A 192 1.76 7.23 -10.23
CA ILE A 192 0.60 8.02 -9.78
C ILE A 192 0.49 7.89 -8.26
N PHE A 193 0.36 9.01 -7.55
CA PHE A 193 0.23 9.01 -6.10
C PHE A 193 -1.08 9.63 -5.66
N VAL A 194 -1.66 9.12 -4.56
CA VAL A 194 -3.02 9.46 -4.16
C VAL A 194 -3.03 10.14 -2.79
N THR A 195 -3.86 11.18 -2.64
CA THR A 195 -3.99 11.94 -1.39
C THR A 195 -5.14 11.46 -0.50
N TYR A 196 -5.99 10.59 -0.99
CA TYR A 196 -7.06 9.99 -0.18
C TYR A 196 -6.56 8.90 0.79
N GLY A 197 -5.28 8.51 0.65
CA GLY A 197 -4.60 7.56 1.52
C GLY A 197 -4.07 8.18 2.83
N PHE A 198 -2.90 7.73 3.27
CA PHE A 198 -2.37 8.07 4.60
C PHE A 198 -1.40 9.26 4.58
N ARG A 199 -0.97 9.75 3.40
CA ARG A 199 -0.05 10.89 3.26
C ARG A 199 -0.70 12.09 2.61
N SER A 200 -0.34 13.27 3.11
CA SER A 200 -0.77 14.52 2.50
C SER A 200 -0.03 14.78 1.18
N ARG A 201 -0.60 15.65 0.35
CA ARG A 201 0.03 16.10 -0.90
C ARG A 201 1.43 16.67 -0.66
N GLU A 202 1.63 17.42 0.44
CA GLU A 202 2.92 18.01 0.79
C GLU A 202 3.97 16.94 1.11
N GLN A 203 3.58 15.86 1.80
CA GLN A 203 4.47 14.74 2.11
C GLN A 203 4.86 13.97 0.84
N LEU A 204 3.90 13.72 -0.05
CA LEU A 204 4.16 13.07 -1.34
C LEU A 204 5.07 13.92 -2.24
N LEU A 205 4.83 15.24 -2.32
CA LEU A 205 5.72 16.17 -3.04
C LEU A 205 7.12 16.19 -2.44
N ALA A 206 7.25 16.20 -1.11
CA ALA A 206 8.55 16.15 -0.44
C ALA A 206 9.31 14.85 -0.71
N ALA A 207 8.61 13.72 -0.90
CA ALA A 207 9.20 12.45 -1.35
C ALA A 207 9.57 12.45 -2.83
N GLY A 208 9.08 13.43 -3.61
CA GLY A 208 9.37 13.62 -5.03
C GLY A 208 8.32 13.03 -5.97
N ALA A 209 7.07 12.91 -5.51
CA ALA A 209 5.94 12.60 -6.38
C ALA A 209 5.70 13.74 -7.37
N GLU A 210 5.42 13.39 -8.63
CA GLU A 210 5.13 14.37 -9.71
C GLU A 210 3.66 14.34 -10.10
N GLU A 211 3.06 13.16 -10.30
CA GLU A 211 1.65 13.00 -10.62
C GLU A 211 0.89 12.63 -9.34
N ILE A 212 0.06 13.54 -8.83
CA ILE A 212 -0.71 13.35 -7.59
C ILE A 212 -2.17 13.67 -7.86
N VAL A 213 -3.04 12.72 -7.54
CA VAL A 213 -4.49 12.80 -7.72
C VAL A 213 -5.22 12.67 -6.38
N ASP A 214 -6.45 13.17 -6.33
CA ASP A 214 -7.21 13.26 -5.08
C ASP A 214 -8.28 12.16 -4.93
N THR A 215 -8.64 11.49 -6.03
CA THR A 215 -9.67 10.44 -6.04
C THR A 215 -9.33 9.30 -6.99
N PRO A 216 -9.89 8.08 -6.81
CA PRO A 216 -9.76 7.01 -7.81
C PRO A 216 -10.36 7.38 -9.18
N TYR A 217 -11.34 8.28 -9.22
CA TYR A 217 -11.93 8.78 -10.48
C TYR A 217 -10.94 9.62 -11.28
N ASP A 218 -10.04 10.36 -10.61
CA ASP A 218 -8.98 11.10 -11.32
C ASP A 218 -8.01 10.14 -12.01
N ILE A 219 -7.76 8.96 -11.42
CA ILE A 219 -6.96 7.91 -12.06
C ILE A 219 -7.66 7.45 -13.35
N LEU A 220 -8.97 7.20 -13.31
CA LEU A 220 -9.75 6.84 -14.50
C LEU A 220 -9.58 7.87 -15.62
N HIS A 221 -9.62 9.16 -15.29
CA HIS A 221 -9.40 10.23 -16.27
C HIS A 221 -8.00 10.19 -16.90
N LEU A 222 -6.97 9.88 -16.12
CA LEU A 222 -5.61 9.69 -16.64
C LEU A 222 -5.53 8.54 -17.64
N PHE A 223 -6.34 7.49 -17.47
CA PHE A 223 -6.47 6.37 -18.42
C PHE A 223 -7.46 6.62 -19.57
N GLY A 224 -8.10 7.80 -19.64
CA GLY A 224 -8.96 8.20 -20.76
C GLY A 224 -10.44 7.87 -20.60
N PHE A 225 -10.90 7.59 -19.37
CA PHE A 225 -12.33 7.56 -19.07
C PHE A 225 -12.90 9.00 -19.11
N CYS A 226 -13.98 9.21 -19.87
CA CYS A 226 -14.68 10.49 -20.02
C CYS A 226 -16.05 10.44 -19.36
#